data_6c0a7ad5e57cfc995401184d6e36e77b
#
_entry.id   6c0a7ad5e57cfc995401184d6e36e77b
#
_cell.length_a   1.000
_cell.length_b   1.000
_cell.length_c   1.000
_cell.angle_alpha   90.00
_cell.angle_beta   90.00
_cell.angle_gamma   90.00
#
_symmetry.space_group_name_H-M   'P 1'
#
loop_
_entity.id
_entity.type
_entity.pdbx_description
1 polymer ?
#
loop_
_entity_poly.entity_id
_entity_poly.type
_entity_poly.pdbx_seq_one_letter_code
_entity_poly.pdbx_strand_id
1 'polypeptide(L)'
;GVAGEEKAGLCCGTENCWAVNKNASPEDIKATLDFMYWVVTSDEGTTMMAEQFGPCPFKKAKTPENVFFAQANEYVANGNYTVTWVFNWTPAVDDWRAAVVDALSQYTTGTGDWSAVETAFVQGWATQYANEH
;
A
#
# COMPACT_ATOMS: atom_id res chain seq x y z
N GLY A 1 14.85 10.68 -9.89
CA GLY A 1 14.43 11.42 -8.69
C GLY A 1 14.03 12.84 -9.00
N VAL A 2 13.37 13.47 -8.08
CA VAL A 2 12.97 14.88 -8.18
C VAL A 2 13.99 15.72 -7.40
N ALA A 3 14.47 16.82 -7.97
CA ALA A 3 15.42 17.70 -7.30
C ALA A 3 14.80 18.30 -6.02
N GLY A 4 15.52 18.23 -4.91
CA GLY A 4 15.04 18.63 -3.59
C GLY A 4 14.36 17.51 -2.81
N GLU A 5 14.10 16.34 -3.43
CA GLU A 5 13.45 15.18 -2.85
C GLU A 5 14.41 13.97 -2.76
N GLU A 6 15.70 14.23 -2.58
CA GLU A 6 16.75 13.19 -2.56
C GLU A 6 16.58 12.20 -1.39
N LYS A 7 15.85 12.61 -0.36
CA LYS A 7 15.52 11.77 0.79
C LYS A 7 14.15 11.10 0.68
N ALA A 8 13.41 11.33 -0.41
CA ALA A 8 12.15 10.62 -0.63
C ALA A 8 12.44 9.13 -0.75
N GLY A 9 11.83 8.38 0.12
CA GLY A 9 12.04 6.95 0.24
C GLY A 9 10.94 6.15 -0.46
N LEU A 10 10.68 5.01 0.12
CA LEU A 10 9.71 4.06 -0.39
C LEU A 10 8.27 4.56 -0.19
N CYS A 11 7.42 4.27 -1.16
CA CYS A 11 5.99 4.42 -0.98
C CYS A 11 5.50 3.36 0.01
N CYS A 12 4.88 3.80 1.09
CA CYS A 12 4.44 2.94 2.19
C CYS A 12 3.10 3.43 2.73
N GLY A 13 2.17 2.52 2.92
CA GLY A 13 0.86 2.85 3.45
C GLY A 13 0.14 1.61 3.96
N THR A 14 -1.04 1.83 4.55
CA THR A 14 -1.89 0.75 5.04
C THR A 14 -2.58 0.08 3.85
N GLU A 15 -2.32 -1.21 3.66
CA GLU A 15 -2.99 -2.03 2.64
C GLU A 15 -4.06 -2.94 3.23
N ASN A 16 -3.74 -3.61 4.34
CA ASN A 16 -4.62 -4.58 4.96
C ASN A 16 -5.08 -4.09 6.32
N CYS A 17 -6.38 -4.17 6.56
CA CYS A 17 -7.00 -3.79 7.82
C CYS A 17 -7.86 -4.93 8.34
N TRP A 18 -7.88 -5.09 9.65
CA TRP A 18 -8.85 -5.94 10.31
C TRP A 18 -10.02 -5.11 10.80
N ALA A 19 -11.22 -5.62 10.58
CA ALA A 19 -12.43 -5.02 11.09
C ALA A 19 -13.20 -6.03 11.96
N VAL A 20 -13.67 -5.58 13.12
CA VAL A 20 -14.51 -6.38 14.01
C VAL A 20 -15.96 -6.07 13.71
N ASN A 21 -16.77 -7.11 13.45
CA ASN A 21 -18.20 -6.94 13.24
C ASN A 21 -18.90 -6.49 14.54
N LYS A 22 -19.29 -5.22 14.60
CA LYS A 22 -19.97 -4.65 15.77
C LYS A 22 -21.35 -5.26 16.10
N ASN A 23 -21.94 -5.97 15.13
CA ASN A 23 -23.25 -6.61 15.28
C ASN A 23 -23.16 -8.10 15.68
N ALA A 24 -21.96 -8.63 15.88
CA ALA A 24 -21.76 -9.98 16.41
C ALA A 24 -22.12 -10.04 17.90
N SER A 25 -22.22 -11.25 18.45
CA SER A 25 -22.45 -11.41 19.89
C SER A 25 -21.27 -10.85 20.70
N PRO A 26 -21.48 -10.41 21.94
CA PRO A 26 -20.38 -9.95 22.81
C PRO A 26 -19.27 -11.00 22.97
N GLU A 27 -19.65 -12.28 23.02
CA GLU A 27 -18.74 -13.41 23.14
C GLU A 27 -17.87 -13.56 21.88
N ASP A 28 -18.46 -13.44 20.69
CA ASP A 28 -17.74 -13.50 19.42
C ASP A 28 -16.81 -12.31 19.22
N ILE A 29 -17.27 -11.12 19.61
CA ILE A 29 -16.43 -9.91 19.58
C ILE A 29 -15.23 -10.10 20.49
N LYS A 30 -15.47 -10.60 21.73
CA LYS A 30 -14.37 -10.85 22.67
C LYS A 30 -13.38 -11.88 22.13
N ALA A 31 -13.86 -13.00 21.61
CA ALA A 31 -13.01 -14.05 21.05
C ALA A 31 -12.18 -13.51 19.86
N THR A 32 -12.79 -12.70 19.00
CA THR A 32 -12.10 -12.03 17.88
C THR A 32 -10.99 -11.11 18.39
N LEU A 33 -11.27 -10.28 19.38
CA LEU A 33 -10.27 -9.37 19.95
C LEU A 33 -9.14 -10.12 20.67
N ASP A 34 -9.46 -11.19 21.39
CA ASP A 34 -8.47 -12.05 22.05
C ASP A 34 -7.53 -12.70 21.01
N PHE A 35 -8.09 -13.19 19.91
CA PHE A 35 -7.30 -13.73 18.79
C PHE A 35 -6.42 -12.66 18.15
N MET A 36 -6.96 -11.48 17.83
CA MET A 36 -6.18 -10.37 17.26
C MET A 36 -5.03 -9.97 18.20
N TYR A 37 -5.31 -9.89 19.51
CA TYR A 37 -4.30 -9.59 20.51
C TYR A 37 -3.20 -10.67 20.56
N TRP A 38 -3.59 -11.94 20.52
CA TRP A 38 -2.64 -13.06 20.49
C TRP A 38 -1.75 -12.99 19.24
N VAL A 39 -2.32 -12.78 18.05
CA VAL A 39 -1.55 -12.69 16.79
C VAL A 39 -0.48 -11.61 16.84
N VAL A 40 -0.77 -10.46 17.44
CA VAL A 40 0.19 -9.33 17.46
C VAL A 40 1.10 -9.29 18.67
N THR A 41 0.94 -10.22 19.64
CA THR A 41 1.71 -10.21 20.90
C THR A 41 2.43 -11.51 21.22
N SER A 42 1.95 -12.66 20.73
CA SER A 42 2.60 -13.96 20.95
C SER A 42 3.81 -14.13 20.02
N ASP A 43 4.71 -15.03 20.41
CA ASP A 43 5.89 -15.35 19.59
C ASP A 43 5.47 -16.05 18.29
N GLU A 44 4.52 -16.97 18.35
CA GLU A 44 3.98 -17.67 17.19
C GLU A 44 3.26 -16.73 16.25
N GLY A 45 2.32 -15.91 16.76
CA GLY A 45 1.54 -14.97 15.96
C GLY A 45 2.42 -13.95 15.25
N THR A 46 3.40 -13.36 15.96
CA THR A 46 4.32 -12.38 15.34
C THR A 46 5.27 -13.01 14.33
N THR A 47 5.66 -14.28 14.51
CA THR A 47 6.42 -15.03 13.50
C THR A 47 5.58 -15.25 12.24
N MET A 48 4.36 -15.77 12.38
CA MET A 48 3.46 -15.98 11.25
C MET A 48 3.17 -14.68 10.49
N MET A 49 2.95 -13.58 11.20
CA MET A 49 2.75 -12.27 10.58
C MET A 49 3.96 -11.83 9.76
N ALA A 50 5.17 -11.98 10.28
CA ALA A 50 6.39 -11.63 9.55
C ALA A 50 6.60 -12.48 8.29
N GLU A 51 6.31 -13.78 8.36
CA GLU A 51 6.49 -14.71 7.25
C GLU A 51 5.43 -14.57 6.15
N GLN A 52 4.18 -14.28 6.52
CA GLN A 52 3.05 -14.32 5.59
C GLN A 52 2.60 -12.93 5.09
N PHE A 53 2.75 -11.90 5.91
CA PHE A 53 2.25 -10.56 5.61
C PHE A 53 3.34 -9.50 5.48
N GLY A 54 4.55 -9.77 5.95
CA GLY A 54 5.65 -8.82 5.90
C GLY A 54 5.65 -7.82 7.07
N PRO A 55 6.08 -6.57 6.87
CA PRO A 55 6.21 -5.60 7.94
C PRO A 55 4.87 -5.24 8.57
N CYS A 56 4.80 -5.28 9.89
CA CYS A 56 3.61 -4.93 10.65
C CYS A 56 3.91 -3.76 11.60
N PRO A 57 2.96 -2.82 11.81
CA PRO A 57 3.18 -1.62 12.62
C PRO A 57 3.01 -1.84 14.13
N PHE A 58 3.09 -3.08 14.61
CA PHE A 58 2.92 -3.42 16.02
C PHE A 58 4.25 -3.46 16.76
N LYS A 59 4.24 -3.06 18.04
CA LYS A 59 5.47 -2.95 18.84
C LYS A 59 6.27 -4.25 18.99
N LYS A 60 5.60 -5.40 18.92
CA LYS A 60 6.21 -6.72 19.00
C LYS A 60 6.40 -7.40 17.65
N ALA A 61 6.12 -6.70 16.54
CA ALA A 61 6.29 -7.25 15.23
C ALA A 61 7.73 -7.69 14.99
N LYS A 62 7.88 -8.89 14.44
CA LYS A 62 9.19 -9.39 13.99
C LYS A 62 9.50 -8.82 12.60
N THR A 63 10.79 -8.62 12.35
CA THR A 63 11.25 -8.19 11.03
C THR A 63 11.23 -9.38 10.07
N PRO A 64 10.56 -9.27 8.90
CA PRO A 64 10.60 -10.33 7.90
C PRO A 64 12.02 -10.59 7.38
N GLU A 65 12.34 -11.86 7.14
CA GLU A 65 13.62 -12.27 6.52
C GLU A 65 13.56 -12.06 5.00
N ASN A 66 13.53 -10.80 4.58
CA ASN A 66 13.49 -10.43 3.18
C ASN A 66 14.43 -9.24 2.92
N VAL A 67 15.29 -9.37 1.90
CA VAL A 67 16.28 -8.35 1.56
C VAL A 67 15.67 -6.98 1.27
N PHE A 68 14.48 -6.92 0.69
CA PHE A 68 13.80 -5.65 0.42
C PHE A 68 13.38 -4.93 1.70
N PHE A 69 12.92 -5.67 2.71
CA PHE A 69 12.55 -5.06 4.00
C PHE A 69 13.77 -4.65 4.80
N ALA A 70 14.86 -5.40 4.73
CA ALA A 70 16.13 -4.99 5.33
C ALA A 70 16.62 -3.67 4.73
N GLN A 71 16.59 -3.54 3.42
CA GLN A 71 16.95 -2.31 2.72
C GLN A 71 15.99 -1.15 3.02
N ALA A 72 14.67 -1.42 3.10
CA ALA A 72 13.69 -0.41 3.48
C ALA A 72 13.97 0.17 4.88
N ASN A 73 14.28 -0.70 5.83
CA ASN A 73 14.68 -0.28 7.19
C ASN A 73 15.98 0.53 7.18
N GLU A 74 16.95 0.15 6.36
CA GLU A 74 18.20 0.90 6.18
C GLU A 74 17.94 2.29 5.59
N TYR A 75 17.05 2.41 4.61
CA TYR A 75 16.63 3.71 4.05
C TYR A 75 16.09 4.65 5.12
N VAL A 76 15.20 4.15 5.97
CA VAL A 76 14.64 4.94 7.08
C VAL A 76 15.71 5.28 8.11
N ALA A 77 16.58 4.33 8.47
CA ALA A 77 17.68 4.55 9.41
C ALA A 77 18.68 5.60 8.90
N ASN A 78 18.88 5.71 7.59
CA ASN A 78 19.72 6.71 6.93
C ASN A 78 19.06 8.09 6.79
N GLY A 79 17.87 8.27 7.37
CA GLY A 79 17.14 9.55 7.39
C GLY A 79 16.32 9.83 6.15
N ASN A 80 16.04 8.81 5.33
CA ASN A 80 15.03 8.90 4.28
C ASN A 80 13.64 8.82 4.91
N TYR A 81 12.67 9.52 4.34
CA TYR A 81 11.28 9.43 4.77
C TYR A 81 10.48 8.50 3.85
N THR A 82 9.36 8.00 4.35
CA THR A 82 8.40 7.25 3.56
C THR A 82 7.37 8.19 2.96
N VAL A 83 6.88 7.88 1.75
CA VAL A 83 5.79 8.60 1.11
C VAL A 83 4.51 7.75 1.15
N THR A 84 3.38 8.39 1.36
CA THR A 84 2.10 7.70 1.46
C THR A 84 1.54 7.39 0.07
N TRP A 85 0.80 6.28 -0.05
CA TRP A 85 0.02 5.96 -1.23
C TRP A 85 -0.97 7.08 -1.55
N VAL A 86 -0.97 7.52 -2.80
CA VAL A 86 -1.89 8.57 -3.28
C VAL A 86 -3.26 8.06 -3.73
N PHE A 87 -3.55 6.80 -3.56
CA PHE A 87 -4.82 6.19 -3.95
C PHE A 87 -6.03 6.90 -3.35
N ASN A 88 -5.95 7.25 -2.06
CA ASN A 88 -7.04 7.94 -1.35
C ASN A 88 -7.26 9.39 -1.81
N TRP A 89 -6.33 9.93 -2.59
CA TRP A 89 -6.36 11.30 -3.11
C TRP A 89 -6.61 11.34 -4.62
N THR A 90 -6.70 10.16 -5.24
CA THR A 90 -6.93 10.03 -6.67
C THR A 90 -8.42 9.85 -6.92
N PRO A 91 -9.07 10.78 -7.63
CA PRO A 91 -10.50 10.70 -7.93
C PRO A 91 -10.77 9.50 -8.85
N ALA A 92 -11.86 8.79 -8.60
CA ALA A 92 -12.25 7.59 -9.35
C ALA A 92 -11.05 6.67 -9.67
N VAL A 93 -10.26 6.34 -8.64
CA VAL A 93 -8.93 5.70 -8.78
C VAL A 93 -8.98 4.41 -9.61
N ASP A 94 -10.02 3.62 -9.50
CA ASP A 94 -10.14 2.36 -10.24
C ASP A 94 -10.34 2.58 -11.74
N ASP A 95 -11.15 3.56 -12.13
CA ASP A 95 -11.38 3.91 -13.52
C ASP A 95 -10.13 4.55 -14.15
N TRP A 96 -9.49 5.47 -13.44
CA TRP A 96 -8.24 6.07 -13.88
C TRP A 96 -7.14 5.01 -14.04
N ARG A 97 -6.96 4.15 -13.05
CA ARG A 97 -5.98 3.07 -13.08
C ARG A 97 -6.21 2.10 -14.23
N ALA A 98 -7.48 1.70 -14.45
CA ALA A 98 -7.83 0.80 -15.56
C ALA A 98 -7.44 1.40 -16.92
N ALA A 99 -7.72 2.68 -17.14
CA ALA A 99 -7.33 3.37 -18.38
C ALA A 99 -5.81 3.45 -18.57
N VAL A 100 -5.06 3.72 -17.48
CA VAL A 100 -3.58 3.74 -17.52
C VAL A 100 -3.01 2.35 -17.82
N VAL A 101 -3.53 1.31 -17.17
CA VAL A 101 -3.09 -0.08 -17.38
C VAL A 101 -3.39 -0.54 -18.81
N ASP A 102 -4.55 -0.18 -19.36
CA ASP A 102 -4.91 -0.50 -20.74
C ASP A 102 -3.94 0.16 -21.74
N ALA A 103 -3.71 1.47 -21.62
CA ALA A 103 -2.76 2.19 -22.46
C ALA A 103 -1.33 1.62 -22.35
N LEU A 104 -0.88 1.29 -21.13
CA LEU A 104 0.43 0.70 -20.90
C LEU A 104 0.52 -0.71 -21.52
N SER A 105 -0.52 -1.50 -21.43
CA SER A 105 -0.60 -2.83 -22.04
C SER A 105 -0.50 -2.76 -23.56
N GLN A 106 -1.22 -1.81 -24.18
CA GLN A 106 -1.13 -1.56 -25.62
C GLN A 106 0.29 -1.11 -26.04
N TYR A 107 0.91 -0.22 -25.27
CA TYR A 107 2.29 0.19 -25.50
C TYR A 107 3.27 -0.99 -25.44
N THR A 108 3.20 -1.82 -24.40
CA THR A 108 4.11 -2.95 -24.21
C THR A 108 3.93 -4.06 -25.24
N THR A 109 2.73 -4.20 -25.82
CA THR A 109 2.45 -5.15 -26.91
C THR A 109 2.71 -4.58 -28.31
N GLY A 110 3.13 -3.31 -28.41
CA GLY A 110 3.40 -2.65 -29.67
C GLY A 110 2.16 -2.24 -30.48
N THR A 111 0.99 -2.21 -29.84
CA THR A 111 -0.30 -1.81 -30.47
C THR A 111 -0.70 -0.36 -30.13
N GLY A 112 0.01 0.30 -29.21
CA GLY A 112 -0.17 1.68 -28.80
C GLY A 112 1.16 2.41 -28.68
N ASP A 113 1.11 3.71 -28.45
CA ASP A 113 2.29 4.57 -28.27
C ASP A 113 2.38 5.13 -26.82
N TRP A 114 3.55 5.68 -26.49
CA TRP A 114 3.79 6.25 -25.17
C TRP A 114 2.93 7.48 -24.88
N SER A 115 2.56 8.26 -25.90
CA SER A 115 1.72 9.45 -25.73
C SER A 115 0.32 9.10 -25.23
N ALA A 116 -0.21 7.91 -25.58
CA ALA A 116 -1.45 7.39 -25.04
C ALA A 116 -1.33 7.08 -23.55
N VAL A 117 -0.18 6.54 -23.10
CA VAL A 117 0.09 6.30 -21.67
C VAL A 117 0.15 7.61 -20.90
N GLU A 118 0.90 8.59 -21.41
CA GLU A 118 0.97 9.93 -20.78
C GLU A 118 -0.40 10.60 -20.70
N THR A 119 -1.20 10.52 -21.77
CA THR A 119 -2.55 11.07 -21.81
C THR A 119 -3.45 10.39 -20.79
N ALA A 120 -3.46 9.06 -20.72
CA ALA A 120 -4.24 8.32 -19.73
C ALA A 120 -3.83 8.68 -18.30
N PHE A 121 -2.52 8.84 -18.05
CA PHE A 121 -2.00 9.16 -16.73
C PHE A 121 -2.31 10.60 -16.31
N VAL A 122 -1.99 11.59 -17.13
CA VAL A 122 -2.07 13.01 -16.77
C VAL A 122 -3.47 13.57 -17.01
N GLN A 123 -3.96 13.46 -18.26
CA GLN A 123 -5.26 14.01 -18.62
C GLN A 123 -6.42 13.17 -18.05
N GLY A 124 -6.24 11.85 -17.97
CA GLY A 124 -7.19 10.96 -17.32
C GLY A 124 -7.41 11.34 -15.85
N TRP A 125 -6.35 11.59 -15.10
CA TRP A 125 -6.46 12.05 -13.72
C TRP A 125 -7.19 13.40 -13.63
N ALA A 126 -6.80 14.38 -14.43
CA ALA A 126 -7.41 15.70 -14.45
C ALA A 126 -8.91 15.64 -14.82
N THR A 127 -9.28 14.75 -15.72
CA THR A 127 -10.68 14.52 -16.10
C THR A 127 -11.49 13.96 -14.93
N GLN A 128 -10.98 12.94 -14.25
CA GLN A 128 -11.68 12.37 -13.10
C GLN A 128 -11.79 13.40 -11.95
N TYR A 129 -10.75 14.19 -11.73
CA TYR A 129 -10.82 15.27 -10.75
C TYR A 129 -11.91 16.30 -11.07
N ALA A 130 -12.01 16.72 -12.33
CA ALA A 130 -13.03 17.68 -12.77
C ALA A 130 -14.46 17.12 -12.71
N ASN A 131 -14.64 15.80 -12.80
CA ASN A 131 -15.95 15.17 -12.70
C ASN A 131 -16.46 15.11 -11.24
N GLU A 132 -15.57 15.13 -10.25
CA GLU A 132 -15.94 15.05 -8.83
C GLU A 132 -16.04 16.42 -8.15
N HIS A 133 -15.54 17.50 -8.78
CA HIS A 133 -15.48 18.86 -8.23
C HIS A 133 -16.09 19.90 -9.19
#